data_129e8bfeb345977c066b5abfc379d61a
#
_entry.id   129e8bfeb345977c066b5abfc379d61a
#
_cell.length_a   1.000
_cell.length_b   1.000
_cell.length_c   1.000
_cell.angle_alpha   90.00
_cell.angle_beta   90.00
_cell.angle_gamma   90.00
#
_symmetry.space_group_name_H-M   'P 1'
#
loop_
_entity.id
_entity.type
_entity.pdbx_description
1 polymer ?
#
loop_
_entity_poly.entity_id
_entity_poly.type
_entity_poly.pdbx_seq_one_letter_code
_entity_poly.pdbx_strand_id
1 'polypeptide(L)'
;MEREVKFSLVFRDMWQSAGKYVPRVDQLTKVAPAIIEMGCFARVETNGGGFEQVNLLFGENPNKAVREWTKPFHEAGIQTHMLDRALNGLRMSPVPADVRKLFYKVKKAQGTDITRTFCGLNDVRNIIPSIGYAHDAGMISQCCLCITYSPVHTVEYYLDMAKKLIEAGCDEICIKDMAGIGRPVFLGKVVAGIKQIKKDIVIQYHSHAGPGFNMASILEVCKAGCDYVDVGMEPLSWGTGHADVISVQAMLKDAGFKVPEINMQAYMKVRSRE
;
A
#
# COMPACT_ATOMS: atom_id res chain seq x y z
N MET A 1 25.28 -2.55 -10.83
CA MET A 1 24.48 -1.38 -10.39
C MET A 1 23.71 -1.79 -9.15
N GLU A 2 23.83 -1.03 -8.09
CA GLU A 2 23.01 -1.22 -6.89
C GLU A 2 21.55 -1.11 -7.26
N ARG A 3 20.74 -2.07 -6.82
CA ARG A 3 19.32 -2.05 -7.10
C ARG A 3 18.64 -1.02 -6.21
N GLU A 4 17.80 -0.18 -6.80
CA GLU A 4 17.00 0.80 -6.08
C GLU A 4 15.73 0.16 -5.50
N VAL A 5 15.40 0.50 -4.24
CA VAL A 5 14.14 0.20 -3.58
C VAL A 5 13.53 1.50 -3.05
N LYS A 6 12.25 1.72 -3.30
CA LYS A 6 11.53 2.92 -2.90
C LYS A 6 10.60 2.66 -1.73
N PHE A 7 10.34 3.68 -0.93
CA PHE A 7 9.44 3.58 0.22
C PHE A 7 8.06 4.17 -0.06
N SER A 8 7.05 3.49 0.47
CA SER A 8 5.67 3.94 0.51
C SER A 8 5.21 3.99 1.96
N LEU A 9 4.82 5.18 2.43
CA LEU A 9 4.27 5.33 3.77
C LEU A 9 2.80 4.88 3.78
N VAL A 10 2.50 3.86 4.56
CA VAL A 10 1.10 3.38 4.71
C VAL A 10 0.38 4.12 5.83
N PHE A 11 0.33 5.43 5.73
CA PHE A 11 -0.14 6.31 6.79
C PHE A 11 -1.56 5.98 7.26
N ARG A 12 -2.50 5.78 6.35
CA ARG A 12 -3.86 5.36 6.69
C ARG A 12 -3.88 4.03 7.45
N ASP A 13 -3.09 3.04 6.99
CA ASP A 13 -3.08 1.71 7.59
C ASP A 13 -2.38 1.68 8.94
N MET A 14 -1.29 2.44 9.14
CA MET A 14 -0.62 2.57 10.44
C MET A 14 -1.63 2.95 11.53
N TRP A 15 -2.45 3.97 11.31
CA TRP A 15 -3.47 4.43 12.25
C TRP A 15 -4.55 3.37 12.50
N GLN A 16 -5.07 2.78 11.44
CA GLN A 16 -6.07 1.73 11.55
C GLN A 16 -5.54 0.51 12.30
N SER A 17 -4.30 0.10 12.03
CA SER A 17 -3.68 -1.11 12.59
C SER A 17 -3.15 -0.92 14.00
N ALA A 18 -2.72 0.28 14.37
CA ALA A 18 -2.39 0.62 15.76
C ALA A 18 -3.62 0.59 16.68
N GLY A 19 -4.82 0.51 16.11
CA GLY A 19 -6.03 0.01 16.76
C GLY A 19 -6.79 1.02 17.60
N LYS A 20 -6.52 2.33 17.47
CA LYS A 20 -7.20 3.25 18.38
C LYS A 20 -7.98 4.37 17.72
N TYR A 21 -7.39 5.12 16.81
CA TYR A 21 -8.05 6.27 16.22
C TYR A 21 -7.50 6.52 14.82
N VAL A 22 -8.37 6.84 13.87
CA VAL A 22 -7.95 7.57 12.68
C VAL A 22 -8.10 9.04 13.01
N PRO A 23 -7.07 9.88 12.84
CA PRO A 23 -7.18 11.30 13.13
C PRO A 23 -8.18 12.01 12.21
N ARG A 24 -8.75 13.11 12.70
CA ARG A 24 -9.54 14.00 11.85
C ARG A 24 -8.63 14.68 10.82
N VAL A 25 -9.23 15.13 9.72
CA VAL A 25 -8.47 15.75 8.63
C VAL A 25 -7.68 16.99 9.07
N ASP A 26 -8.20 17.78 10.02
CA ASP A 26 -7.51 18.96 10.57
C ASP A 26 -6.25 18.60 11.36
N GLN A 27 -6.17 17.39 11.89
CA GLN A 27 -4.97 16.85 12.55
C GLN A 27 -3.98 16.31 11.50
N LEU A 28 -4.45 15.54 10.53
CA LEU A 28 -3.63 14.95 9.46
C LEU A 28 -2.92 16.01 8.62
N THR A 29 -3.61 17.06 8.24
CA THR A 29 -3.04 18.13 7.41
C THR A 29 -1.90 18.88 8.10
N LYS A 30 -1.86 18.88 9.43
CA LYS A 30 -0.73 19.48 10.19
C LYS A 30 0.55 18.63 10.14
N VAL A 31 0.43 17.34 9.87
CA VAL A 31 1.58 16.42 9.83
C VAL A 31 2.16 16.30 8.42
N ALA A 32 1.34 16.51 7.39
CA ALA A 32 1.72 16.35 5.99
C ALA A 32 3.01 17.10 5.60
N PRO A 33 3.23 18.38 5.99
CA PRO A 33 4.45 19.08 5.62
C PRO A 33 5.73 18.42 6.18
N ALA A 34 5.67 17.89 7.40
CA ALA A 34 6.82 17.21 8.00
C ALA A 34 7.08 15.84 7.34
N ILE A 35 6.03 15.10 6.95
CA ILE A 35 6.16 13.86 6.18
C ILE A 35 6.84 14.14 4.82
N ILE A 36 6.44 15.21 4.14
CA ILE A 36 7.04 15.63 2.87
C ILE A 36 8.51 16.05 3.07
N GLU A 37 8.80 16.81 4.14
CA GLU A 37 10.15 17.24 4.50
C GLU A 37 11.10 16.06 4.78
N MET A 38 10.58 14.88 5.18
CA MET A 38 11.39 13.67 5.33
C MET A 38 12.10 13.25 4.05
N GLY A 39 11.53 13.55 2.88
CA GLY A 39 12.17 13.37 1.57
C GLY A 39 12.36 11.92 1.11
N CYS A 40 11.84 10.94 1.83
CA CYS A 40 12.12 9.54 1.60
C CYS A 40 10.96 8.74 0.98
N PHE A 41 9.76 9.31 0.90
CA PHE A 41 8.59 8.60 0.41
C PHE A 41 8.30 8.93 -1.05
N ALA A 42 8.26 7.91 -1.89
CA ALA A 42 7.76 8.02 -3.26
C ALA A 42 6.24 7.93 -3.32
N ARG A 43 5.64 7.29 -2.31
CA ARG A 43 4.19 7.05 -2.21
C ARG A 43 3.70 7.22 -0.79
N VAL A 44 2.43 7.64 -0.64
CA VAL A 44 1.72 7.69 0.64
C VAL A 44 0.32 7.09 0.48
N GLU A 45 -0.05 6.15 1.36
CA GLU A 45 -1.42 5.67 1.45
C GLU A 45 -2.28 6.66 2.22
N THR A 46 -3.07 7.42 1.49
CA THR A 46 -3.87 8.52 2.04
C THR A 46 -5.30 8.13 2.34
N ASN A 47 -5.81 7.05 1.74
CA ASN A 47 -7.23 6.72 1.80
C ASN A 47 -7.50 5.21 1.83
N GLY A 48 -8.71 4.88 2.29
CA GLY A 48 -9.27 3.54 2.36
C GLY A 48 -10.56 3.55 3.16
N GLY A 49 -11.23 2.41 3.26
CA GLY A 49 -12.53 2.31 3.94
C GLY A 49 -12.51 2.76 5.40
N GLY A 50 -11.43 2.47 6.13
CA GLY A 50 -11.28 2.92 7.53
C GLY A 50 -11.22 4.43 7.68
N PHE A 51 -10.49 5.12 6.81
CA PHE A 51 -10.39 6.56 6.81
C PHE A 51 -11.76 7.23 6.58
N GLU A 52 -12.49 6.83 5.53
CA GLU A 52 -13.78 7.45 5.21
C GLU A 52 -14.87 7.11 6.22
N GLN A 53 -14.84 5.92 6.82
CA GLN A 53 -15.76 5.58 7.90
C GLN A 53 -15.56 6.48 9.12
N VAL A 54 -14.33 6.80 9.47
CA VAL A 54 -14.02 7.69 10.58
C VAL A 54 -14.43 9.13 10.27
N ASN A 55 -14.22 9.62 9.05
CA ASN A 55 -14.74 10.92 8.66
C ASN A 55 -16.24 11.03 8.93
N LEU A 56 -17.01 10.01 8.55
CA LEU A 56 -18.46 9.99 8.79
C LEU A 56 -18.81 9.97 10.28
N LEU A 57 -18.05 9.21 11.09
CA LEU A 57 -18.26 9.16 12.55
C LEU A 57 -17.99 10.50 13.24
N PHE A 58 -17.05 11.28 12.73
CA PHE A 58 -16.76 12.63 13.25
C PHE A 58 -17.57 13.75 12.57
N GLY A 59 -18.52 13.40 11.71
CA GLY A 59 -19.32 14.38 10.97
C GLY A 59 -18.52 15.13 9.90
N GLU A 60 -17.38 14.60 9.48
CA GLU A 60 -16.60 15.16 8.38
C GLU A 60 -17.13 14.69 7.04
N ASN A 61 -17.08 15.56 6.03
CA ASN A 61 -17.37 15.17 4.67
C ASN A 61 -16.18 14.41 4.07
N PRO A 62 -16.29 13.09 3.77
CA PRO A 62 -15.16 12.31 3.27
C PRO A 62 -14.56 12.85 1.97
N ASN A 63 -15.39 13.42 1.09
CA ASN A 63 -14.91 14.00 -0.16
C ASN A 63 -14.00 15.22 0.08
N LYS A 64 -14.36 16.07 1.04
CA LYS A 64 -13.55 17.20 1.45
C LYS A 64 -12.27 16.73 2.14
N ALA A 65 -12.41 15.85 3.13
CA ALA A 65 -11.31 15.31 3.91
C ALA A 65 -10.22 14.65 3.04
N VAL A 66 -10.63 13.81 2.07
CA VAL A 66 -9.68 13.18 1.15
C VAL A 66 -8.95 14.20 0.30
N ARG A 67 -9.64 15.22 -0.25
CA ARG A 67 -9.00 16.27 -1.05
C ARG A 67 -7.98 17.07 -0.25
N GLU A 68 -8.35 17.49 0.96
CA GLU A 68 -7.46 18.27 1.83
C GLU A 68 -6.23 17.48 2.25
N TRP A 69 -6.39 16.18 2.52
CA TRP A 69 -5.30 15.32 2.93
C TRP A 69 -4.37 14.89 1.79
N THR A 70 -4.89 14.62 0.59
CA THR A 70 -4.07 14.19 -0.56
C THR A 70 -3.33 15.35 -1.23
N LYS A 71 -3.89 16.55 -1.20
CA LYS A 71 -3.38 17.72 -1.92
C LYS A 71 -1.89 18.01 -1.65
N PRO A 72 -1.40 18.13 -0.38
CA PRO A 72 0.00 18.46 -0.13
C PRO A 72 0.99 17.44 -0.70
N PHE A 73 0.65 16.15 -0.67
CA PHE A 73 1.50 15.10 -1.25
C PHE A 73 1.55 15.19 -2.77
N HIS A 74 0.41 15.43 -3.41
CA HIS A 74 0.32 15.58 -4.85
C HIS A 74 1.12 16.79 -5.34
N GLU A 75 1.02 17.92 -4.63
CA GLU A 75 1.80 19.14 -4.92
C GLU A 75 3.31 18.93 -4.74
N ALA A 76 3.71 18.02 -3.86
CA ALA A 76 5.10 17.62 -3.66
C ALA A 76 5.60 16.53 -4.64
N GLY A 77 4.78 16.09 -5.58
CA GLY A 77 5.12 15.04 -6.54
C GLY A 77 5.15 13.62 -5.95
N ILE A 78 4.55 13.42 -4.76
CA ILE A 78 4.43 12.13 -4.11
C ILE A 78 3.13 11.47 -4.57
N GLN A 79 3.20 10.25 -5.10
CA GLN A 79 2.01 9.51 -5.52
C GLN A 79 1.17 9.11 -4.32
N THR A 80 -0.14 9.25 -4.44
CA THR A 80 -1.09 8.83 -3.41
C THR A 80 -1.82 7.56 -3.80
N HIS A 81 -2.06 6.70 -2.84
CA HIS A 81 -2.84 5.48 -3.08
C HIS A 81 -3.92 5.24 -2.03
N MET A 82 -4.94 4.50 -2.43
CA MET A 82 -6.02 4.07 -1.58
C MET A 82 -6.16 2.56 -1.58
N LEU A 83 -6.60 2.00 -0.46
CA LEU A 83 -7.00 0.61 -0.37
C LEU A 83 -8.46 0.46 -0.83
N ASP A 84 -8.69 -0.45 -1.77
CA ASP A 84 -9.98 -0.74 -2.37
C ASP A 84 -10.32 -2.24 -2.22
N ARG A 85 -11.53 -2.52 -1.78
CA ARG A 85 -12.02 -3.89 -1.50
C ARG A 85 -12.72 -4.53 -2.69
N ALA A 86 -12.23 -4.34 -3.90
CA ALA A 86 -12.80 -4.91 -5.13
C ALA A 86 -14.33 -4.70 -5.24
N LEU A 87 -15.14 -5.75 -5.17
CA LEU A 87 -16.61 -5.68 -5.25
C LEU A 87 -17.23 -4.69 -4.26
N ASN A 88 -16.59 -4.49 -3.12
CA ASN A 88 -17.16 -3.69 -2.04
C ASN A 88 -16.72 -2.22 -2.10
N GLY A 89 -15.74 -1.85 -2.96
CA GLY A 89 -15.15 -0.52 -2.94
C GLY A 89 -14.60 -0.20 -1.55
N LEU A 90 -15.11 0.83 -0.90
CA LEU A 90 -14.76 1.16 0.50
C LEU A 90 -15.70 0.56 1.56
N ARG A 91 -16.78 -0.10 1.13
CA ARG A 91 -17.81 -0.65 2.03
C ARG A 91 -17.45 -2.07 2.52
N MET A 92 -18.30 -2.60 3.39
CA MET A 92 -18.24 -3.98 3.88
C MET A 92 -19.15 -4.94 3.10
N SER A 93 -19.95 -4.42 2.17
CA SER A 93 -20.86 -5.18 1.32
C SER A 93 -20.69 -4.81 -0.15
N PRO A 94 -21.05 -5.69 -1.09
CA PRO A 94 -20.91 -5.41 -2.52
C PRO A 94 -21.62 -4.12 -2.95
N VAL A 95 -21.02 -3.46 -3.93
CA VAL A 95 -21.51 -2.21 -4.53
C VAL A 95 -21.80 -2.45 -6.01
N PRO A 96 -22.91 -1.95 -6.58
CA PRO A 96 -23.20 -2.06 -8.00
C PRO A 96 -22.05 -1.58 -8.90
N ALA A 97 -21.91 -2.16 -10.08
CA ALA A 97 -20.80 -1.91 -10.98
C ALA A 97 -20.72 -0.46 -11.48
N ASP A 98 -21.86 0.16 -11.75
CA ASP A 98 -21.98 1.57 -12.16
C ASP A 98 -21.53 2.53 -11.06
N VAL A 99 -21.88 2.23 -9.80
CA VAL A 99 -21.43 2.99 -8.63
C VAL A 99 -19.92 2.84 -8.45
N ARG A 100 -19.35 1.63 -8.66
CA ARG A 100 -17.88 1.43 -8.61
C ARG A 100 -17.16 2.20 -9.72
N LYS A 101 -17.69 2.22 -10.95
CA LYS A 101 -17.14 3.04 -12.03
C LYS A 101 -17.09 4.53 -11.66
N LEU A 102 -18.18 5.04 -11.11
CA LEU A 102 -18.23 6.44 -10.65
C LEU A 102 -17.26 6.68 -9.49
N PHE A 103 -17.16 5.74 -8.56
CA PHE A 103 -16.26 5.82 -7.42
C PHE A 103 -14.80 6.07 -7.83
N TYR A 104 -14.25 5.34 -8.81
CA TYR A 104 -12.87 5.54 -9.27
C TYR A 104 -12.66 6.94 -9.86
N LYS A 105 -13.61 7.43 -10.66
CA LYS A 105 -13.56 8.80 -11.21
C LYS A 105 -13.57 9.85 -10.10
N VAL A 106 -14.39 9.67 -9.07
CA VAL A 106 -14.44 10.56 -7.91
C VAL A 106 -13.12 10.52 -7.14
N LYS A 107 -12.54 9.33 -6.93
CA LYS A 107 -11.25 9.18 -6.23
C LYS A 107 -10.09 9.83 -7.00
N LYS A 108 -10.04 9.68 -8.31
CA LYS A 108 -9.06 10.40 -9.13
C LYS A 108 -9.22 11.91 -9.02
N ALA A 109 -10.45 12.41 -9.09
CA ALA A 109 -10.74 13.83 -8.90
C ALA A 109 -10.42 14.36 -7.49
N GLN A 110 -10.31 13.49 -6.50
CA GLN A 110 -9.88 13.79 -5.13
C GLN A 110 -8.34 13.78 -4.95
N GLY A 111 -7.59 13.43 -5.98
CA GLY A 111 -6.13 13.39 -5.96
C GLY A 111 -5.53 12.01 -5.69
N THR A 112 -6.29 10.93 -5.82
CA THR A 112 -5.76 9.56 -5.68
C THR A 112 -5.20 9.08 -7.02
N ASP A 113 -3.93 8.65 -7.03
CA ASP A 113 -3.24 8.20 -8.25
C ASP A 113 -3.34 6.71 -8.46
N ILE A 114 -3.25 5.92 -7.40
CA ILE A 114 -3.18 4.46 -7.44
C ILE A 114 -4.35 3.87 -6.67
N THR A 115 -5.07 2.95 -7.28
CA THR A 115 -6.01 2.10 -6.56
C THR A 115 -5.37 0.76 -6.25
N ARG A 116 -5.25 0.42 -4.97
CA ARG A 116 -4.76 -0.86 -4.47
C ARG A 116 -5.96 -1.77 -4.21
N THR A 117 -6.30 -2.57 -5.22
CA THR A 117 -7.50 -3.42 -5.21
C THR A 117 -7.20 -4.81 -4.69
N PHE A 118 -7.91 -5.26 -3.65
CA PHE A 118 -7.77 -6.61 -3.11
C PHE A 118 -9.11 -7.34 -3.00
N CYS A 119 -9.03 -8.66 -3.06
CA CYS A 119 -10.10 -9.58 -2.65
C CYS A 119 -9.54 -10.51 -1.58
N GLY A 120 -10.07 -10.49 -0.37
CA GLY A 120 -9.59 -11.34 0.73
C GLY A 120 -9.70 -12.84 0.44
N LEU A 121 -10.53 -13.23 -0.52
CA LEU A 121 -10.67 -14.61 -1.00
C LEU A 121 -9.74 -14.94 -2.19
N ASN A 122 -8.93 -13.98 -2.65
CA ASN A 122 -8.09 -14.11 -3.84
C ASN A 122 -8.86 -14.51 -5.12
N ASP A 123 -10.15 -14.16 -5.20
CA ASP A 123 -10.94 -14.40 -6.41
C ASP A 123 -10.69 -13.28 -7.42
N VAL A 124 -9.93 -13.60 -8.47
CA VAL A 124 -9.57 -12.64 -9.53
C VAL A 124 -10.80 -12.09 -10.27
N ARG A 125 -11.93 -12.81 -10.32
CA ARG A 125 -13.18 -12.34 -10.93
C ARG A 125 -13.71 -11.09 -10.23
N ASN A 126 -13.40 -10.92 -8.94
CA ASN A 126 -13.78 -9.75 -8.17
C ASN A 126 -12.84 -8.56 -8.43
N ILE A 127 -11.57 -8.81 -8.79
CA ILE A 127 -10.54 -7.80 -9.00
C ILE A 127 -10.54 -7.29 -10.45
N ILE A 128 -10.61 -8.18 -11.42
CA ILE A 128 -10.46 -7.86 -12.85
C ILE A 128 -11.35 -6.69 -13.31
N PRO A 129 -12.64 -6.59 -12.97
CA PRO A 129 -13.45 -5.46 -13.40
C PRO A 129 -12.92 -4.10 -12.92
N SER A 130 -12.27 -4.07 -11.76
CA SER A 130 -11.70 -2.85 -11.19
C SER A 130 -10.50 -2.32 -11.99
N ILE A 131 -9.79 -3.17 -12.73
CA ILE A 131 -8.69 -2.76 -13.62
C ILE A 131 -9.22 -1.79 -14.69
N GLY A 132 -10.27 -2.20 -15.40
CA GLY A 132 -10.89 -1.33 -16.42
C GLY A 132 -11.47 -0.04 -15.82
N TYR A 133 -12.09 -0.11 -14.65
CA TYR A 133 -12.63 1.09 -14.00
C TYR A 133 -11.54 2.07 -13.56
N ALA A 134 -10.39 1.56 -13.10
CA ALA A 134 -9.23 2.38 -12.76
C ALA A 134 -8.67 3.07 -14.01
N HIS A 135 -8.47 2.35 -15.11
CA HIS A 135 -7.98 2.90 -16.37
C HIS A 135 -8.93 3.95 -16.96
N ASP A 136 -10.24 3.68 -16.97
CA ASP A 136 -11.26 4.64 -17.40
C ASP A 136 -11.26 5.94 -16.57
N ALA A 137 -10.76 5.87 -15.35
CA ALA A 137 -10.60 7.01 -14.46
C ALA A 137 -9.22 7.68 -14.53
N GLY A 138 -8.27 7.13 -15.30
CA GLY A 138 -6.89 7.60 -15.36
C GLY A 138 -6.07 7.30 -14.10
N MET A 139 -6.37 6.21 -13.41
CA MET A 139 -5.66 5.72 -12.23
C MET A 139 -4.75 4.55 -12.58
N ILE A 140 -3.68 4.37 -11.81
CA ILE A 140 -2.85 3.17 -11.84
C ILE A 140 -3.60 2.05 -11.11
N SER A 141 -3.75 0.91 -11.78
CA SER A 141 -4.37 -0.29 -11.20
C SER A 141 -3.31 -1.18 -10.56
N GLN A 142 -3.23 -1.17 -9.23
CA GLN A 142 -2.40 -2.08 -8.46
C GLN A 142 -3.26 -3.20 -7.88
N CYS A 143 -3.04 -4.44 -8.35
CA CYS A 143 -3.81 -5.63 -7.92
C CYS A 143 -3.08 -6.40 -6.83
N CYS A 144 -3.79 -6.78 -5.77
CA CYS A 144 -3.22 -7.48 -4.63
C CYS A 144 -3.31 -9.00 -4.73
N LEU A 145 -2.24 -9.65 -4.32
CA LEU A 145 -2.20 -11.05 -3.94
C LEU A 145 -2.25 -11.11 -2.40
N CYS A 146 -3.38 -11.50 -1.83
CA CYS A 146 -3.54 -11.60 -0.38
C CYS A 146 -2.84 -12.85 0.12
N ILE A 147 -1.79 -12.66 0.93
CA ILE A 147 -0.97 -13.78 1.43
C ILE A 147 -1.70 -14.50 2.55
N THR A 148 -1.80 -15.80 2.40
CA THR A 148 -2.23 -16.71 3.47
C THR A 148 -1.38 -17.98 3.45
N TYR A 149 -1.45 -18.77 4.51
CA TYR A 149 -0.67 -19.98 4.67
C TYR A 149 -1.58 -21.19 4.80
N SER A 150 -1.59 -22.04 3.78
CA SER A 150 -2.31 -23.31 3.77
C SER A 150 -1.74 -24.24 2.68
N PRO A 151 -2.12 -25.54 2.66
CA PRO A 151 -1.67 -26.45 1.60
C PRO A 151 -2.04 -26.03 0.17
N VAL A 152 -3.08 -25.20 0.02
CA VAL A 152 -3.53 -24.71 -1.30
C VAL A 152 -2.74 -23.50 -1.77
N HIS A 153 -2.29 -22.65 -0.85
CA HIS A 153 -1.64 -21.37 -1.16
C HIS A 153 -0.13 -21.57 -1.40
N THR A 154 0.19 -22.22 -2.52
CA THR A 154 1.56 -22.50 -2.97
C THR A 154 2.13 -21.34 -3.78
N VAL A 155 3.42 -21.42 -4.15
CA VAL A 155 4.03 -20.44 -5.06
C VAL A 155 3.28 -20.45 -6.40
N GLU A 156 2.99 -21.62 -6.94
CA GLU A 156 2.29 -21.82 -8.23
C GLU A 156 0.89 -21.19 -8.20
N TYR A 157 0.17 -21.31 -7.08
CA TYR A 157 -1.13 -20.67 -6.89
C TYR A 157 -1.02 -19.15 -7.05
N TYR A 158 -0.04 -18.52 -6.41
CA TYR A 158 0.15 -17.06 -6.51
C TYR A 158 0.66 -16.63 -7.89
N LEU A 159 1.48 -17.46 -8.55
CA LEU A 159 1.93 -17.18 -9.91
C LEU A 159 0.79 -17.28 -10.94
N ASP A 160 -0.10 -18.25 -10.80
CA ASP A 160 -1.30 -18.36 -11.65
C ASP A 160 -2.23 -17.14 -11.46
N MET A 161 -2.43 -16.72 -10.20
CA MET A 161 -3.21 -15.52 -9.90
C MET A 161 -2.57 -14.27 -10.51
N ALA A 162 -1.27 -14.07 -10.31
CA ALA A 162 -0.53 -12.94 -10.86
C ALA A 162 -0.61 -12.91 -12.39
N LYS A 163 -0.44 -14.07 -13.06
CA LYS A 163 -0.55 -14.19 -14.50
C LYS A 163 -1.91 -13.72 -15.00
N LYS A 164 -3.02 -14.19 -14.39
CA LYS A 164 -4.38 -13.77 -14.74
C LYS A 164 -4.60 -12.28 -14.61
N LEU A 165 -4.06 -11.65 -13.55
CA LEU A 165 -4.18 -10.21 -13.33
C LEU A 165 -3.34 -9.40 -14.33
N ILE A 166 -2.13 -9.87 -14.66
CA ILE A 166 -1.25 -9.26 -15.67
C ILE A 166 -1.89 -9.36 -17.07
N GLU A 167 -2.44 -10.53 -17.43
CA GLU A 167 -3.16 -10.74 -18.68
C GLU A 167 -4.42 -9.86 -18.78
N ALA A 168 -5.08 -9.58 -17.66
CA ALA A 168 -6.20 -8.66 -17.58
C ALA A 168 -5.78 -7.18 -17.65
N GLY A 169 -4.48 -6.88 -17.67
CA GLY A 169 -3.93 -5.54 -17.88
C GLY A 169 -3.64 -4.74 -16.62
N CYS A 170 -3.47 -5.36 -15.44
CA CYS A 170 -3.06 -4.61 -14.27
C CYS A 170 -1.68 -3.96 -14.48
N ASP A 171 -1.50 -2.76 -13.93
CA ASP A 171 -0.25 -2.01 -14.06
C ASP A 171 0.80 -2.48 -13.06
N GLU A 172 0.37 -2.86 -11.85
CA GLU A 172 1.24 -3.24 -10.75
C GLU A 172 0.67 -4.42 -9.95
N ILE A 173 1.55 -5.16 -9.28
CA ILE A 173 1.17 -6.22 -8.33
C ILE A 173 1.59 -5.79 -6.91
N CYS A 174 0.67 -5.92 -5.96
CA CYS A 174 0.96 -5.80 -4.53
C CYS A 174 0.96 -7.19 -3.88
N ILE A 175 2.08 -7.58 -3.30
CA ILE A 175 2.14 -8.73 -2.40
C ILE A 175 1.60 -8.27 -1.05
N LYS A 176 0.37 -8.65 -0.72
CA LYS A 176 -0.35 -8.11 0.44
C LYS A 176 -0.41 -9.12 1.58
N ASP A 177 0.53 -9.01 2.51
CA ASP A 177 0.61 -9.83 3.72
C ASP A 177 -0.07 -9.12 4.91
N MET A 178 -1.40 -9.15 4.91
CA MET A 178 -2.22 -8.48 5.92
C MET A 178 -2.06 -9.05 7.34
N ALA A 179 -1.64 -10.31 7.46
CA ALA A 179 -1.45 -10.96 8.74
C ALA A 179 0.03 -11.02 9.17
N GLY A 180 0.96 -10.63 8.31
CA GLY A 180 2.40 -10.70 8.55
C GLY A 180 2.93 -12.13 8.64
N ILE A 181 2.23 -13.10 8.04
CA ILE A 181 2.53 -14.54 8.14
C ILE A 181 3.32 -15.09 6.95
N GLY A 182 3.57 -14.28 5.95
CA GLY A 182 4.31 -14.66 4.75
C GLY A 182 5.74 -15.06 5.11
N ARG A 183 6.12 -16.31 4.77
CA ARG A 183 7.48 -16.82 5.03
C ARG A 183 8.47 -16.16 4.07
N PRO A 184 9.63 -15.70 4.54
CA PRO A 184 10.56 -14.91 3.72
C PRO A 184 10.95 -15.57 2.41
N VAL A 185 11.45 -16.81 2.46
CA VAL A 185 11.88 -17.57 1.27
C VAL A 185 10.73 -17.85 0.31
N PHE A 186 9.55 -18.14 0.84
CA PHE A 186 8.33 -18.34 0.04
C PHE A 186 7.97 -17.08 -0.74
N LEU A 187 7.93 -15.93 -0.08
CA LEU A 187 7.61 -14.65 -0.72
C LEU A 187 8.67 -14.24 -1.74
N GLY A 188 9.96 -14.49 -1.46
CA GLY A 188 11.03 -14.29 -2.42
C GLY A 188 10.80 -15.10 -3.70
N LYS A 189 10.41 -16.38 -3.59
CA LYS A 189 10.07 -17.22 -4.76
C LYS A 189 8.86 -16.68 -5.54
N VAL A 190 7.83 -16.20 -4.85
CA VAL A 190 6.65 -15.59 -5.50
C VAL A 190 7.06 -14.36 -6.30
N VAL A 191 7.81 -13.43 -5.69
CA VAL A 191 8.28 -12.22 -6.38
C VAL A 191 9.17 -12.55 -7.57
N ALA A 192 10.14 -13.46 -7.42
CA ALA A 192 11.02 -13.88 -8.50
C ALA A 192 10.21 -14.50 -9.66
N GLY A 193 9.24 -15.34 -9.36
CA GLY A 193 8.37 -15.95 -10.38
C GLY A 193 7.51 -14.91 -11.11
N ILE A 194 6.96 -13.91 -10.41
CA ILE A 194 6.21 -12.82 -11.05
C ILE A 194 7.11 -12.03 -12.01
N LYS A 195 8.35 -11.72 -11.62
CA LYS A 195 9.34 -11.05 -12.49
C LYS A 195 9.75 -11.90 -13.70
N GLN A 196 9.64 -13.23 -13.63
CA GLN A 196 9.81 -14.11 -14.79
C GLN A 196 8.61 -14.05 -15.75
N ILE A 197 7.38 -13.89 -15.24
CA ILE A 197 6.17 -13.72 -16.07
C ILE A 197 6.22 -12.37 -16.79
N LYS A 198 6.53 -11.28 -16.10
CA LYS A 198 6.65 -9.94 -16.66
C LYS A 198 7.77 -9.17 -15.94
N LYS A 199 8.93 -9.05 -16.60
CA LYS A 199 10.15 -8.48 -16.00
C LYS A 199 9.99 -7.05 -15.48
N ASP A 200 9.23 -6.24 -16.19
CA ASP A 200 9.03 -4.81 -15.95
C ASP A 200 7.81 -4.48 -15.07
N ILE A 201 7.03 -5.50 -14.66
CA ILE A 201 5.90 -5.27 -13.75
C ILE A 201 6.39 -4.68 -12.42
N VAL A 202 5.79 -3.58 -12.00
CA VAL A 202 6.09 -3.01 -10.68
C VAL A 202 5.52 -3.90 -9.59
N ILE A 203 6.35 -4.24 -8.60
CA ILE A 203 5.94 -5.02 -7.43
C ILE A 203 6.11 -4.18 -6.17
N GLN A 204 5.04 -4.07 -5.40
CA GLN A 204 5.04 -3.44 -4.08
C GLN A 204 4.74 -4.49 -3.01
N TYR A 205 5.49 -4.46 -1.92
CA TYR A 205 5.31 -5.37 -0.79
C TYR A 205 4.69 -4.64 0.40
N HIS A 206 3.56 -5.17 0.86
CA HIS A 206 2.81 -4.70 2.03
C HIS A 206 2.79 -5.81 3.09
N SER A 207 3.25 -5.53 4.30
CA SER A 207 3.32 -6.52 5.37
C SER A 207 3.15 -5.91 6.74
N HIS A 208 2.36 -6.59 7.60
CA HIS A 208 2.26 -6.28 9.02
C HIS A 208 3.35 -6.99 9.82
N ALA A 209 3.73 -6.41 10.98
CA ALA A 209 4.89 -6.84 11.76
C ALA A 209 4.57 -7.89 12.85
N GLY A 210 3.29 -8.11 13.17
CA GLY A 210 2.85 -8.86 14.34
C GLY A 210 3.57 -10.19 14.61
N PRO A 211 3.61 -11.14 13.65
CA PRO A 211 4.30 -12.43 13.83
C PRO A 211 5.83 -12.38 13.75
N GLY A 212 6.43 -11.23 13.43
CA GLY A 212 7.88 -11.04 13.41
C GLY A 212 8.60 -11.44 12.11
N PHE A 213 7.90 -11.91 11.07
CA PHE A 213 8.54 -12.30 9.80
C PHE A 213 8.87 -11.13 8.88
N ASN A 214 8.22 -9.99 9.04
CA ASN A 214 8.17 -8.95 8.02
C ASN A 214 9.55 -8.39 7.62
N MET A 215 10.48 -8.17 8.55
CA MET A 215 11.81 -7.66 8.22
C MET A 215 12.59 -8.64 7.31
N ALA A 216 12.60 -9.92 7.67
CA ALA A 216 13.22 -10.94 6.84
C ALA A 216 12.53 -11.09 5.47
N SER A 217 11.18 -10.97 5.46
CA SER A 217 10.40 -11.01 4.23
C SER A 217 10.65 -9.81 3.33
N ILE A 218 10.78 -8.59 3.89
CA ILE A 218 11.19 -7.40 3.14
C ILE A 218 12.54 -7.62 2.44
N LEU A 219 13.52 -8.14 3.16
CA LEU A 219 14.84 -8.43 2.59
C LEU A 219 14.76 -9.43 1.42
N GLU A 220 14.04 -10.53 1.60
CA GLU A 220 13.93 -11.57 0.58
C GLU A 220 13.14 -11.11 -0.65
N VAL A 221 12.04 -10.37 -0.49
CA VAL A 221 11.29 -9.84 -1.64
C VAL A 221 12.09 -8.76 -2.39
N CYS A 222 12.87 -7.94 -1.68
CA CYS A 222 13.77 -6.97 -2.30
C CYS A 222 14.87 -7.67 -3.11
N LYS A 223 15.51 -8.70 -2.59
CA LYS A 223 16.48 -9.51 -3.34
C LYS A 223 15.86 -10.13 -4.60
N ALA A 224 14.61 -10.55 -4.52
CA ALA A 224 13.90 -11.20 -5.60
C ALA A 224 13.35 -10.25 -6.68
N GLY A 225 13.26 -8.94 -6.40
CA GLY A 225 12.79 -8.05 -7.45
C GLY A 225 11.69 -7.06 -7.05
N CYS A 226 11.35 -6.90 -5.79
CA CYS A 226 10.36 -5.92 -5.32
C CYS A 226 10.87 -4.47 -5.51
N ASP A 227 10.02 -3.58 -5.99
CA ASP A 227 10.37 -2.20 -6.34
C ASP A 227 10.01 -1.19 -5.24
N TYR A 228 8.91 -1.43 -4.53
CA TYR A 228 8.42 -0.59 -3.45
C TYR A 228 8.17 -1.42 -2.19
N VAL A 229 8.49 -0.86 -1.03
CA VAL A 229 8.19 -1.45 0.28
C VAL A 229 7.28 -0.51 1.06
N ASP A 230 6.19 -1.04 1.58
CA ASP A 230 5.34 -0.35 2.53
C ASP A 230 6.00 -0.31 3.90
N VAL A 231 6.05 0.88 4.48
CA VAL A 231 6.67 1.12 5.78
C VAL A 231 5.76 1.96 6.67
N GLY A 232 5.93 1.79 7.97
CA GLY A 232 5.35 2.65 8.99
C GLY A 232 6.38 3.60 9.57
N MET A 233 5.99 4.32 10.63
CA MET A 233 6.89 5.12 11.43
C MET A 233 6.41 5.17 12.88
N GLU A 234 7.34 5.38 13.82
CA GLU A 234 6.99 5.53 15.23
C GLU A 234 6.14 6.78 15.50
N PRO A 235 5.20 6.70 16.44
CA PRO A 235 4.94 5.62 17.41
C PRO A 235 4.01 4.51 16.89
N LEU A 236 3.59 4.53 15.62
CA LEU A 236 2.58 3.64 15.03
C LEU A 236 3.18 2.46 14.24
N SER A 237 4.50 2.30 14.26
CA SER A 237 5.19 1.16 13.67
C SER A 237 5.22 -0.05 14.62
N TRP A 238 5.57 -1.21 14.05
CA TRP A 238 5.68 -2.49 14.76
C TRP A 238 4.34 -3.08 15.26
N GLY A 239 4.40 -4.13 16.03
CA GLY A 239 3.22 -4.82 16.55
C GLY A 239 2.24 -5.17 15.42
N THR A 240 1.01 -4.70 15.54
CA THR A 240 -0.04 -4.87 14.52
C THR A 240 0.14 -3.96 13.29
N GLY A 241 1.03 -2.96 13.38
CA GLY A 241 1.38 -2.07 12.27
C GLY A 241 2.46 -2.64 11.35
N HIS A 242 3.26 -1.77 10.77
CA HIS A 242 4.28 -2.09 9.78
C HIS A 242 5.69 -1.88 10.35
N ALA A 243 6.71 -2.39 9.64
CA ALA A 243 8.10 -2.10 10.01
C ALA A 243 8.39 -0.61 9.90
N ASP A 244 9.19 -0.10 10.84
CA ASP A 244 9.62 1.29 10.83
C ASP A 244 10.57 1.60 9.67
N VAL A 245 10.37 2.75 9.04
CA VAL A 245 11.16 3.18 7.87
C VAL A 245 12.66 3.26 8.16
N ILE A 246 13.05 3.67 9.38
CA ILE A 246 14.48 3.76 9.77
C ILE A 246 15.12 2.37 9.77
N SER A 247 14.45 1.40 10.39
CA SER A 247 14.95 0.02 10.47
C SER A 247 15.01 -0.64 9.09
N VAL A 248 13.99 -0.41 8.26
CA VAL A 248 13.97 -0.93 6.87
C VAL A 248 15.08 -0.29 6.05
N GLN A 249 15.28 1.03 6.16
CA GLN A 249 16.39 1.71 5.46
C GLN A 249 17.74 1.15 5.87
N ALA A 250 18.00 1.03 7.18
CA ALA A 250 19.26 0.52 7.70
C ALA A 250 19.57 -0.91 7.20
N MET A 251 18.55 -1.80 7.27
CA MET A 251 18.69 -3.18 6.79
C MET A 251 18.96 -3.24 5.29
N LEU A 252 18.24 -2.48 4.48
CA LEU A 252 18.41 -2.51 3.02
C LEU A 252 19.74 -1.87 2.58
N LYS A 253 20.21 -0.81 3.25
CA LYS A 253 21.55 -0.25 3.04
C LYS A 253 22.65 -1.27 3.34
N ASP A 254 22.57 -1.94 4.49
CA ASP A 254 23.53 -3.00 4.88
C ASP A 254 23.55 -4.14 3.86
N ALA A 255 22.39 -4.46 3.28
CA ALA A 255 22.27 -5.47 2.22
C ALA A 255 22.69 -4.99 0.82
N GLY A 256 23.19 -3.75 0.66
CA GLY A 256 23.72 -3.21 -0.59
C GLY A 256 22.65 -2.65 -1.55
N PHE A 257 21.47 -2.29 -1.05
CA PHE A 257 20.45 -1.61 -1.86
C PHE A 257 20.61 -0.10 -1.82
N LYS A 258 20.31 0.55 -2.94
CA LYS A 258 20.11 1.99 -2.98
C LYS A 258 18.71 2.30 -2.47
N VAL A 259 18.61 3.05 -1.37
CA VAL A 259 17.36 3.49 -0.75
C VAL A 259 17.38 4.98 -0.46
N PRO A 260 16.22 5.66 -0.37
CA PRO A 260 16.16 7.09 -0.07
C PRO A 260 16.79 7.44 1.28
N GLU A 261 17.40 8.63 1.37
CA GLU A 261 17.83 9.20 2.64
C GLU A 261 16.64 9.76 3.42
N ILE A 262 16.71 9.69 4.74
CA ILE A 262 15.68 10.16 5.65
C ILE A 262 16.15 11.43 6.35
N ASN A 263 15.40 12.53 6.22
CA ASN A 263 15.61 13.69 7.07
C ASN A 263 15.14 13.38 8.49
N MET A 264 16.09 13.07 9.38
CA MET A 264 15.80 12.68 10.76
C MET A 264 15.18 13.79 11.60
N GLN A 265 15.45 15.07 11.29
CA GLN A 265 14.79 16.18 12.00
C GLN A 265 13.30 16.23 11.66
N ALA A 266 12.96 16.03 10.40
CA ALA A 266 11.58 15.94 9.95
C ALA A 266 10.87 14.69 10.52
N TYR A 267 11.55 13.53 10.55
CA TYR A 267 11.04 12.33 11.21
C TYR A 267 10.66 12.58 12.66
N MET A 268 11.53 13.24 13.44
CA MET A 268 11.26 13.56 14.84
C MET A 268 10.10 14.54 15.01
N LYS A 269 9.91 15.47 14.06
CA LYS A 269 8.73 16.37 14.04
C LYS A 269 7.44 15.59 13.85
N VAL A 270 7.41 14.60 12.91
CA VAL A 270 6.23 13.78 12.69
C VAL A 270 5.94 12.95 13.94
N ARG A 271 6.95 12.20 14.43
CA ARG A 271 6.84 11.34 15.62
C ARG A 271 6.28 12.08 16.85
N SER A 272 6.64 13.35 17.05
CA SER A 272 6.15 14.14 18.19
C SER A 272 4.73 14.70 18.01
N ARG A 273 4.16 14.63 16.80
CA ARG A 273 2.82 15.14 16.45
C ARG A 273 1.78 14.04 16.27
N GLU A 274 2.22 12.80 16.10
CA GLU A 274 1.39 11.61 16.09
C GLU A 274 1.07 11.14 17.52
#